data_43c9da49dafb5b4d5a666799811fcc8e
#
_entry.id   43c9da49dafb5b4d5a666799811fcc8e
#
_cell.length_a   1.000
_cell.length_b   1.000
_cell.length_c   1.000
_cell.angle_alpha   90.00
_cell.angle_beta   90.00
_cell.angle_gamma   90.00
#
_symmetry.space_group_name_H-M   'P 1'
#
loop_
_entity.id
_entity.type
_entity.pdbx_description
1 polymer ?
#
loop_
_entity_poly.entity_id
_entity_poly.type
_entity_poly.pdbx_seq_one_letter_code
_entity_poly.pdbx_strand_id
1 'polypeptide(L)'
;MLRANYHTHTTFCDGTNTAEQMVQRALDLQFDHLGFSGHMDEEIYMDWDAYVAEITRLRETYAGRLDILCGVELDTLYDPASCPGAEYLIGSTHYVDVDVPFPRAIDYSEEVSQRLCDECFGGDWYAMCRAYFELEAQVYDRLNCTFVGHFDLITRFNDQMHAFDEQDPRYTGPALEAMEHLVSQGVAFEINCGAHNRGRKAELYPRRSLLAALHDFGGEIFINSDAHQTECLNGSFDVAVERAMACGFTHVNVLAHSPAGSVEVHQLALDML
;
A
#
# COMPACT_ATOMS: atom_id res chain seq x y z
N MET A 1 -14.68 10.30 11.05
CA MET A 1 -13.50 10.34 10.15
C MET A 1 -12.48 9.32 10.67
N LEU A 2 -11.89 8.50 9.79
CA LEU A 2 -10.84 7.54 10.17
C LEU A 2 -9.63 8.28 10.76
N ARG A 3 -9.15 7.82 11.92
CA ARG A 3 -8.06 8.43 12.68
C ARG A 3 -6.85 7.50 12.81
N ALA A 4 -6.57 6.77 11.73
CA ALA A 4 -5.46 5.83 11.63
C ALA A 4 -4.90 5.84 10.20
N ASN A 5 -3.59 5.65 10.07
CA ASN A 5 -2.91 5.47 8.79
C ASN A 5 -1.65 4.63 9.01
N TYR A 6 -1.42 3.63 8.18
CA TYR A 6 -0.28 2.69 8.31
C TYR A 6 0.61 2.68 7.08
N HIS A 7 0.32 3.52 6.06
CA HIS A 7 1.12 3.65 4.86
C HIS A 7 1.62 5.10 4.75
N THR A 8 2.80 5.33 5.34
CA THR A 8 3.41 6.66 5.43
C THR A 8 4.92 6.60 5.26
N HIS A 9 5.44 7.49 4.42
CA HIS A 9 6.84 7.63 4.06
C HIS A 9 7.45 8.88 4.70
N THR A 10 8.75 8.85 4.90
CA THR A 10 9.49 9.93 5.56
C THR A 10 10.82 10.16 4.86
N THR A 11 11.61 11.12 5.37
CA THR A 11 12.97 11.36 4.89
C THR A 11 13.96 10.20 5.13
N PHE A 12 13.51 9.09 5.70
CA PHE A 12 14.30 7.84 5.73
C PHE A 12 14.29 7.10 4.39
N CYS A 13 13.27 7.31 3.57
CA CYS A 13 13.17 6.81 2.21
C CYS A 13 12.94 7.98 1.23
N ASP A 14 11.78 8.08 0.63
CA ASP A 14 11.44 9.05 -0.41
C ASP A 14 10.39 10.09 0.00
N GLY A 15 9.94 10.07 1.26
CA GLY A 15 9.08 11.10 1.82
C GLY A 15 9.82 12.43 2.02
N THR A 16 9.08 13.54 2.00
CA THR A 16 9.65 14.90 2.10
C THR A 16 9.72 15.44 3.53
N ASN A 17 8.99 14.83 4.47
CA ASN A 17 8.93 15.24 5.86
C ASN A 17 9.60 14.23 6.78
N THR A 18 10.13 14.73 7.92
CA THR A 18 10.67 13.85 8.96
C THR A 18 9.55 13.06 9.65
N ALA A 19 9.90 11.93 10.27
CA ALA A 19 8.95 11.15 11.06
C ALA A 19 8.28 12.01 12.17
N GLU A 20 9.04 12.88 12.83
CA GLU A 20 8.48 13.79 13.84
C GLU A 20 7.47 14.79 13.26
N GLN A 21 7.71 15.34 12.06
CA GLN A 21 6.73 16.21 11.38
C GLN A 21 5.43 15.46 11.05
N MET A 22 5.53 14.18 10.63
CA MET A 22 4.37 13.32 10.40
C MET A 22 3.59 13.08 11.71
N VAL A 23 4.29 12.82 12.83
CA VAL A 23 3.66 12.70 14.17
C VAL A 23 2.94 13.97 14.57
N GLN A 24 3.56 15.16 14.41
CA GLN A 24 2.89 16.41 14.75
C GLN A 24 1.62 16.61 13.92
N ARG A 25 1.68 16.30 12.64
CA ARG A 25 0.51 16.37 11.76
C ARG A 25 -0.58 15.39 12.16
N ALA A 26 -0.23 14.14 12.52
CA ALA A 26 -1.19 13.15 13.01
C ALA A 26 -1.91 13.64 14.29
N LEU A 27 -1.18 14.25 15.20
CA LEU A 27 -1.76 14.86 16.41
C LEU A 27 -2.71 16.01 16.09
N ASP A 28 -2.36 16.88 15.14
CA ASP A 28 -3.23 17.98 14.69
C ASP A 28 -4.52 17.45 14.06
N LEU A 29 -4.44 16.31 13.39
CA LEU A 29 -5.57 15.58 12.79
C LEU A 29 -6.33 14.70 13.79
N GLN A 30 -5.88 14.67 15.06
CA GLN A 30 -6.46 13.86 16.13
C GLN A 30 -6.43 12.35 15.82
N PHE A 31 -5.37 11.87 15.21
CA PHE A 31 -5.18 10.43 14.98
C PHE A 31 -5.03 9.68 16.30
N ASP A 32 -5.53 8.47 16.34
CA ASP A 32 -5.32 7.52 17.43
C ASP A 32 -4.08 6.65 17.15
N HIS A 33 -3.85 6.30 15.88
CA HIS A 33 -2.78 5.40 15.44
C HIS A 33 -2.05 5.96 14.21
N LEU A 34 -0.73 5.87 14.21
CA LEU A 34 0.13 6.19 13.07
C LEU A 34 1.17 5.11 12.89
N GLY A 35 1.15 4.43 11.77
CA GLY A 35 2.19 3.51 11.35
C GLY A 35 3.13 4.16 10.34
N PHE A 36 4.41 3.93 10.50
CA PHE A 36 5.42 4.27 9.51
C PHE A 36 5.76 3.03 8.68
N SER A 37 5.95 3.20 7.37
CA SER A 37 6.15 2.11 6.42
C SER A 37 7.13 2.49 5.32
N GLY A 38 8.30 3.04 5.69
CA GLY A 38 9.31 3.39 4.69
C GLY A 38 9.66 2.22 3.78
N HIS A 39 10.04 2.54 2.52
CA HIS A 39 10.46 1.55 1.54
C HIS A 39 11.75 0.83 1.93
N MET A 40 11.79 -0.45 1.64
CA MET A 40 13.01 -1.24 1.61
C MET A 40 12.97 -2.12 0.36
N ASP A 41 13.72 -1.73 -0.67
CA ASP A 41 13.86 -2.45 -1.93
C ASP A 41 15.24 -2.20 -2.58
N GLU A 42 15.43 -2.64 -3.82
CA GLU A 42 16.72 -2.49 -4.51
C GLU A 42 17.04 -1.05 -4.94
N GLU A 43 16.02 -0.23 -5.18
CA GLU A 43 16.17 1.14 -5.67
C GLU A 43 16.12 2.17 -4.54
N ILE A 44 15.40 1.85 -3.44
CA ILE A 44 15.25 2.70 -2.25
C ILE A 44 15.71 1.93 -1.02
N TYR A 45 16.94 2.22 -0.56
CA TYR A 45 17.50 1.61 0.63
C TYR A 45 17.38 2.54 1.84
N MET A 46 16.71 2.05 2.88
CA MET A 46 16.57 2.74 4.15
C MET A 46 17.56 2.19 5.18
N ASP A 47 18.21 3.06 5.96
CA ASP A 47 18.96 2.63 7.15
C ASP A 47 17.97 2.13 8.21
N TRP A 48 17.76 0.81 8.24
CA TRP A 48 16.75 0.17 9.08
C TRP A 48 16.99 0.40 10.56
N ASP A 49 18.22 0.32 11.03
CA ASP A 49 18.53 0.51 12.45
C ASP A 49 18.27 1.95 12.90
N ALA A 50 18.66 2.93 12.08
CA ALA A 50 18.39 4.34 12.35
C ALA A 50 16.89 4.65 12.31
N TYR A 51 16.15 4.05 11.37
CA TYR A 51 14.71 4.19 11.26
C TYR A 51 13.99 3.64 12.50
N VAL A 52 14.28 2.41 12.90
CA VAL A 52 13.69 1.78 14.10
C VAL A 52 14.02 2.58 15.36
N ALA A 53 15.24 3.09 15.49
CA ALA A 53 15.65 3.91 16.64
C ALA A 53 14.83 5.20 16.72
N GLU A 54 14.60 5.87 15.59
CA GLU A 54 13.78 7.10 15.57
C GLU A 54 12.31 6.83 15.88
N ILE A 55 11.71 5.77 15.28
CA ILE A 55 10.32 5.41 15.60
C ILE A 55 10.15 5.06 17.07
N THR A 56 11.12 4.33 17.65
CA THR A 56 11.13 4.02 19.08
C THR A 56 11.18 5.29 19.93
N ARG A 57 12.07 6.23 19.61
CA ARG A 57 12.17 7.53 20.29
C ARG A 57 10.86 8.30 20.24
N LEU A 58 10.21 8.33 19.07
CA LEU A 58 8.92 9.03 18.89
C LEU A 58 7.82 8.35 19.69
N ARG A 59 7.76 7.04 19.70
CA ARG A 59 6.80 6.27 20.51
C ARG A 59 6.92 6.61 22.00
N GLU A 60 8.13 6.67 22.53
CA GLU A 60 8.37 7.06 23.94
C GLU A 60 7.98 8.53 24.20
N THR A 61 8.33 9.43 23.29
CA THR A 61 8.06 10.86 23.40
C THR A 61 6.56 11.19 23.40
N TYR A 62 5.78 10.46 22.59
CA TYR A 62 4.35 10.72 22.42
C TYR A 62 3.45 9.67 23.08
N ALA A 63 4.00 8.86 23.98
CA ALA A 63 3.27 7.84 24.72
C ALA A 63 1.99 8.39 25.36
N GLY A 64 0.87 7.67 25.19
CA GLY A 64 -0.44 8.07 25.68
C GLY A 64 -1.13 9.21 24.91
N ARG A 65 -0.52 9.72 23.83
CA ARG A 65 -1.09 10.73 22.94
C ARG A 65 -1.37 10.21 21.55
N LEU A 66 -0.52 9.33 21.05
CA LEU A 66 -0.60 8.71 19.74
C LEU A 66 0.04 7.32 19.84
N ASP A 67 -0.63 6.31 19.32
CA ASP A 67 -0.06 4.99 19.16
C ASP A 67 0.75 4.94 17.86
N ILE A 68 2.07 4.72 17.97
CA ILE A 68 3.01 4.79 16.85
C ILE A 68 3.56 3.39 16.56
N LEU A 69 3.36 2.90 15.34
CA LEU A 69 3.77 1.57 14.90
C LEU A 69 4.96 1.65 13.93
N CYS A 70 5.88 0.70 14.05
CA CYS A 70 7.06 0.56 13.20
C CYS A 70 6.84 -0.56 12.18
N GLY A 71 6.42 -0.21 10.98
CA GLY A 71 6.26 -1.13 9.87
C GLY A 71 7.24 -0.88 8.74
N VAL A 72 7.02 -1.55 7.64
CA VAL A 72 7.79 -1.41 6.40
C VAL A 72 6.89 -1.71 5.20
N GLU A 73 7.07 -0.97 4.12
CA GLU A 73 6.59 -1.36 2.81
C GLU A 73 7.70 -2.12 2.09
N LEU A 74 7.44 -3.39 1.81
CA LEU A 74 8.41 -4.31 1.25
C LEU A 74 7.93 -4.81 -0.11
N ASP A 75 8.81 -4.72 -1.11
CA ASP A 75 8.50 -5.25 -2.43
C ASP A 75 8.49 -6.79 -2.45
N THR A 76 7.61 -7.37 -3.25
CA THR A 76 7.43 -8.83 -3.40
C THR A 76 8.72 -9.57 -3.77
N LEU A 77 9.67 -8.91 -4.41
CA LEU A 77 10.96 -9.48 -4.78
C LEU A 77 12.05 -9.30 -3.72
N TYR A 78 11.74 -8.68 -2.57
CA TYR A 78 12.73 -8.38 -1.55
C TYR A 78 12.64 -9.37 -0.36
N ASP A 79 13.74 -9.47 0.41
CA ASP A 79 13.82 -10.40 1.54
C ASP A 79 13.27 -9.76 2.83
N PRO A 80 12.18 -10.29 3.45
CA PRO A 80 11.65 -9.78 4.70
C PRO A 80 12.64 -9.86 5.87
N ALA A 81 13.68 -10.70 5.79
CA ALA A 81 14.73 -10.76 6.80
C ALA A 81 15.58 -9.47 6.86
N SER A 82 15.48 -8.59 5.86
CA SER A 82 16.14 -7.27 5.86
C SER A 82 15.55 -6.28 6.88
N CYS A 83 14.33 -6.54 7.38
CA CYS A 83 13.58 -5.66 8.29
C CYS A 83 13.23 -6.38 9.60
N PRO A 84 14.23 -6.83 10.40
CA PRO A 84 13.97 -7.60 11.61
C PRO A 84 13.22 -6.75 12.65
N GLY A 85 12.13 -7.29 13.20
CA GLY A 85 11.35 -6.61 14.22
C GLY A 85 10.34 -5.60 13.69
N ALA A 86 10.07 -5.55 12.39
CA ALA A 86 8.92 -4.84 11.85
C ALA A 86 7.63 -5.35 12.52
N GLU A 87 6.79 -4.44 12.99
CA GLU A 87 5.56 -4.78 13.72
C GLU A 87 4.40 -5.10 12.78
N TYR A 88 4.44 -4.57 11.56
CA TYR A 88 3.57 -4.92 10.44
C TYR A 88 4.33 -4.75 9.13
N LEU A 89 3.87 -5.41 8.10
CA LEU A 89 4.48 -5.38 6.79
C LEU A 89 3.41 -5.16 5.73
N ILE A 90 3.60 -4.15 4.89
CA ILE A 90 2.83 -3.94 3.66
C ILE A 90 3.56 -4.69 2.56
N GLY A 91 2.89 -5.67 1.95
CA GLY A 91 3.42 -6.37 0.79
C GLY A 91 3.01 -5.63 -0.48
N SER A 92 3.98 -5.14 -1.23
CA SER A 92 3.75 -4.35 -2.44
C SER A 92 4.48 -4.95 -3.64
N THR A 93 3.93 -4.79 -4.82
CA THR A 93 4.57 -5.17 -6.09
C THR A 93 4.83 -3.92 -6.91
N HIS A 94 6.07 -3.43 -6.85
CA HIS A 94 6.52 -2.27 -7.65
C HIS A 94 7.20 -2.70 -8.95
N TYR A 95 7.65 -3.95 -9.03
CA TYR A 95 8.43 -4.46 -10.15
C TYR A 95 7.68 -5.55 -10.91
N VAL A 96 8.07 -5.77 -12.16
CA VAL A 96 7.87 -7.06 -12.83
C VAL A 96 9.18 -7.83 -12.76
N ASP A 97 9.12 -9.15 -12.63
CA ASP A 97 10.31 -10.00 -12.44
C ASP A 97 11.05 -10.19 -13.77
N VAL A 98 11.81 -9.14 -14.14
CA VAL A 98 12.62 -9.08 -15.37
C VAL A 98 14.03 -8.58 -15.04
N ASP A 99 15.03 -9.07 -15.79
CA ASP A 99 16.42 -8.63 -15.70
C ASP A 99 16.74 -7.62 -16.81
N VAL A 100 16.81 -6.35 -16.45
CA VAL A 100 17.06 -5.24 -17.39
C VAL A 100 18.07 -4.26 -16.82
N PRO A 101 18.91 -3.61 -17.67
CA PRO A 101 19.95 -2.66 -17.21
C PRO A 101 19.44 -1.23 -17.02
N PHE A 102 18.18 -1.03 -16.63
CA PHE A 102 17.56 0.26 -16.38
C PHE A 102 16.53 0.13 -15.23
N PRO A 103 16.00 1.22 -14.67
CA PRO A 103 14.96 1.16 -13.63
C PRO A 103 13.79 0.29 -14.08
N ARG A 104 13.34 -0.61 -13.20
CA ARG A 104 12.30 -1.62 -13.54
C ARG A 104 11.03 -1.47 -12.71
N ALA A 105 10.95 -0.43 -11.87
CA ALA A 105 9.72 -0.14 -11.15
C ALA A 105 8.65 0.38 -12.13
N ILE A 106 7.49 -0.24 -12.10
CA ILE A 106 6.37 0.07 -13.02
C ILE A 106 5.77 1.45 -12.76
N ASP A 107 6.05 2.02 -11.61
CA ASP A 107 5.57 3.33 -11.16
C ASP A 107 6.67 4.40 -11.15
N TYR A 108 7.86 4.11 -11.70
CA TYR A 108 8.97 5.05 -11.79
C TYR A 108 8.64 6.23 -12.73
N SER A 109 8.28 5.95 -13.97
CA SER A 109 7.79 6.93 -14.96
C SER A 109 7.04 6.25 -16.11
N GLU A 110 6.26 7.05 -16.86
CA GLU A 110 5.56 6.59 -18.06
C GLU A 110 6.54 5.98 -19.08
N GLU A 111 7.71 6.61 -19.27
CA GLU A 111 8.74 6.17 -20.20
C GLU A 111 9.34 4.82 -19.77
N VAL A 112 9.58 4.64 -18.46
CA VAL A 112 10.09 3.36 -17.93
C VAL A 112 9.05 2.27 -18.08
N SER A 113 7.79 2.52 -17.73
CA SER A 113 6.70 1.56 -17.90
C SER A 113 6.52 1.17 -19.38
N GLN A 114 6.55 2.15 -20.31
CA GLN A 114 6.48 1.87 -21.75
C GLN A 114 7.68 1.03 -22.21
N ARG A 115 8.87 1.39 -21.76
CA ARG A 115 10.09 0.68 -22.13
C ARG A 115 10.10 -0.77 -21.63
N LEU A 116 9.65 -1.00 -20.40
CA LEU A 116 9.46 -2.35 -19.85
C LEU A 116 8.51 -3.18 -20.72
N CYS A 117 7.36 -2.60 -21.09
CA CYS A 117 6.41 -3.24 -21.97
C CYS A 117 7.02 -3.60 -23.33
N ASP A 118 7.70 -2.64 -23.98
CA ASP A 118 8.28 -2.84 -25.30
C ASP A 118 9.42 -3.87 -25.31
N GLU A 119 10.38 -3.74 -24.37
CA GLU A 119 11.58 -4.57 -24.37
C GLU A 119 11.37 -5.97 -23.77
N CYS A 120 10.48 -6.10 -22.76
CA CYS A 120 10.28 -7.36 -22.04
C CYS A 120 9.03 -8.13 -22.48
N PHE A 121 8.00 -7.42 -22.97
CA PHE A 121 6.71 -8.01 -23.33
C PHE A 121 6.32 -7.77 -24.80
N GLY A 122 7.25 -7.27 -25.63
CA GLY A 122 7.02 -7.07 -27.08
C GLY A 122 5.92 -6.04 -27.38
N GLY A 123 5.67 -5.08 -26.47
CA GLY A 123 4.62 -4.09 -26.57
C GLY A 123 3.22 -4.57 -26.17
N ASP A 124 3.11 -5.80 -25.64
CA ASP A 124 1.84 -6.36 -25.15
C ASP A 124 1.62 -6.02 -23.66
N TRP A 125 0.89 -4.94 -23.41
CA TRP A 125 0.53 -4.49 -22.06
C TRP A 125 -0.27 -5.53 -21.26
N TYR A 126 -1.10 -6.35 -21.92
CA TYR A 126 -1.84 -7.39 -21.20
C TYR A 126 -0.94 -8.55 -20.76
N ALA A 127 0.13 -8.85 -21.53
CA ALA A 127 1.15 -9.79 -21.09
C ALA A 127 1.90 -9.25 -19.86
N MET A 128 2.22 -7.96 -19.84
CA MET A 128 2.84 -7.29 -18.68
C MET A 128 1.89 -7.27 -17.47
N CYS A 129 0.61 -6.94 -17.65
CA CYS A 129 -0.40 -7.00 -16.58
C CYS A 129 -0.51 -8.42 -15.99
N ARG A 130 -0.51 -9.45 -16.84
CA ARG A 130 -0.54 -10.85 -16.38
C ARG A 130 0.68 -11.19 -15.53
N ALA A 131 1.89 -10.84 -16.00
CA ALA A 131 3.11 -11.08 -15.25
C ALA A 131 3.12 -10.35 -13.90
N TYR A 132 2.59 -9.12 -13.87
CA TYR A 132 2.41 -8.34 -12.64
C TYR A 132 1.50 -9.07 -11.64
N PHE A 133 0.30 -9.49 -12.06
CA PHE A 133 -0.64 -10.15 -11.15
C PHE A 133 -0.21 -11.57 -10.77
N GLU A 134 0.55 -12.27 -11.62
CA GLU A 134 1.18 -13.56 -11.27
C GLU A 134 2.23 -13.38 -10.16
N LEU A 135 2.94 -12.25 -10.13
CA LEU A 135 3.86 -11.90 -9.04
C LEU A 135 3.09 -11.42 -7.81
N GLU A 136 2.10 -10.54 -7.98
CA GLU A 136 1.24 -10.02 -6.91
C GLU A 136 0.55 -11.16 -6.13
N ALA A 137 0.10 -12.21 -6.82
CA ALA A 137 -0.48 -13.39 -6.19
C ALA A 137 0.48 -14.12 -5.21
N GLN A 138 1.79 -13.89 -5.30
CA GLN A 138 2.81 -14.51 -4.46
C GLN A 138 3.22 -13.64 -3.26
N VAL A 139 2.69 -12.41 -3.16
CA VAL A 139 3.15 -11.43 -2.16
C VAL A 139 3.04 -11.97 -0.72
N TYR A 140 1.94 -12.63 -0.39
CA TYR A 140 1.77 -13.20 0.94
C TYR A 140 2.67 -14.40 1.20
N ASP A 141 2.82 -15.31 0.24
CA ASP A 141 3.70 -16.48 0.36
C ASP A 141 5.18 -16.07 0.54
N ARG A 142 5.59 -14.99 -0.09
CA ARG A 142 6.97 -14.49 -0.03
C ARG A 142 7.25 -13.66 1.22
N LEU A 143 6.31 -12.79 1.60
CA LEU A 143 6.54 -11.77 2.62
C LEU A 143 5.82 -12.03 3.94
N ASN A 144 4.79 -12.87 3.96
CA ASN A 144 3.87 -13.03 5.10
C ASN A 144 3.37 -11.65 5.60
N CYS A 145 2.96 -10.80 4.65
CA CYS A 145 2.57 -9.42 4.92
C CYS A 145 1.29 -9.32 5.74
N THR A 146 1.13 -8.21 6.46
CA THR A 146 -0.07 -7.89 7.24
C THR A 146 -1.24 -7.55 6.31
N PHE A 147 -0.95 -6.82 5.23
CA PHE A 147 -1.90 -6.52 4.17
C PHE A 147 -1.18 -6.23 2.85
N VAL A 148 -1.90 -6.39 1.75
CA VAL A 148 -1.44 -6.10 0.40
C VAL A 148 -1.60 -4.60 0.14
N GLY A 149 -0.52 -3.92 -0.26
CA GLY A 149 -0.51 -2.52 -0.68
C GLY A 149 -1.17 -2.35 -2.06
N HIS A 150 -1.50 -1.14 -2.44
CA HIS A 150 -2.00 -0.69 -3.78
C HIS A 150 -2.09 -1.77 -4.88
N PHE A 151 -2.92 -2.79 -4.68
CA PHE A 151 -3.01 -4.05 -5.42
C PHE A 151 -2.90 -3.95 -6.96
N ASP A 152 -3.47 -2.93 -7.58
CA ASP A 152 -3.45 -2.75 -9.04
C ASP A 152 -2.56 -1.58 -9.48
N LEU A 153 -1.37 -1.42 -8.85
CA LEU A 153 -0.40 -0.36 -9.13
C LEU A 153 0.05 -0.33 -10.60
N ILE A 154 0.00 -1.45 -11.32
CA ILE A 154 0.27 -1.53 -12.76
C ILE A 154 -0.55 -0.51 -13.58
N THR A 155 -1.65 0.01 -13.03
CA THR A 155 -2.48 1.03 -13.65
C THR A 155 -2.02 2.47 -13.38
N ARG A 156 -0.85 2.65 -12.72
CA ARG A 156 -0.33 3.92 -12.21
C ARG A 156 -0.39 5.07 -13.22
N PHE A 157 0.01 4.82 -14.45
CA PHE A 157 0.08 5.80 -15.51
C PHE A 157 -1.01 5.60 -16.58
N ASN A 158 -1.91 4.64 -16.42
CA ASN A 158 -2.84 4.28 -17.48
C ASN A 158 -3.89 5.39 -17.78
N ASP A 159 -4.24 6.23 -16.78
CA ASP A 159 -5.11 7.39 -16.98
C ASP A 159 -4.52 8.41 -18.00
N GLN A 160 -3.19 8.49 -18.09
CA GLN A 160 -2.45 9.39 -18.99
C GLN A 160 -2.08 8.68 -20.30
N MET A 161 -1.57 7.45 -20.20
CA MET A 161 -1.03 6.69 -21.34
C MET A 161 -2.11 6.05 -22.20
N HIS A 162 -3.27 5.70 -21.61
CA HIS A 162 -4.32 4.91 -22.26
C HIS A 162 -3.76 3.65 -22.93
N ALA A 163 -2.82 2.98 -22.26
CA ALA A 163 -2.05 1.87 -22.80
C ALA A 163 -2.87 0.59 -22.95
N PHE A 164 -3.86 0.40 -22.08
CA PHE A 164 -4.76 -0.77 -22.12
C PHE A 164 -6.14 -0.43 -21.52
N ASP A 165 -7.14 -1.24 -21.89
CA ASP A 165 -8.48 -1.16 -21.32
C ASP A 165 -8.54 -1.98 -20.01
N GLU A 166 -8.72 -1.29 -18.88
CA GLU A 166 -8.84 -1.89 -17.56
C GLU A 166 -10.17 -2.66 -17.34
N GLN A 167 -11.05 -2.71 -18.33
CA GLN A 167 -12.25 -3.56 -18.34
C GLN A 167 -12.07 -4.82 -19.20
N ASP A 168 -11.00 -4.91 -19.97
CA ASP A 168 -10.71 -6.07 -20.82
C ASP A 168 -10.48 -7.33 -19.95
N PRO A 169 -11.05 -8.50 -20.30
CA PRO A 169 -10.82 -9.75 -19.59
C PRO A 169 -9.34 -10.16 -19.47
N ARG A 170 -8.47 -9.68 -20.36
CA ARG A 170 -7.03 -9.94 -20.31
C ARG A 170 -6.34 -9.21 -19.14
N TYR A 171 -6.94 -8.12 -18.66
CA TYR A 171 -6.54 -7.42 -17.43
C TYR A 171 -7.32 -7.94 -16.22
N THR A 172 -8.66 -7.95 -16.29
CA THR A 172 -9.49 -8.27 -15.13
C THR A 172 -9.37 -9.74 -14.71
N GLY A 173 -9.17 -10.66 -15.64
CA GLY A 173 -9.01 -12.09 -15.33
C GLY A 173 -7.84 -12.36 -14.39
N PRO A 174 -6.58 -12.03 -14.77
CA PRO A 174 -5.43 -12.20 -13.88
C PRO A 174 -5.55 -11.45 -12.55
N ALA A 175 -6.13 -10.25 -12.55
CA ALA A 175 -6.35 -9.47 -11.33
C ALA A 175 -7.30 -10.20 -10.36
N LEU A 176 -8.42 -10.72 -10.86
CA LEU A 176 -9.39 -11.45 -10.04
C LEU A 176 -8.83 -12.79 -9.55
N GLU A 177 -8.08 -13.52 -10.39
CA GLU A 177 -7.42 -14.77 -10.01
C GLU A 177 -6.41 -14.54 -8.86
N ALA A 178 -5.58 -13.50 -8.95
CA ALA A 178 -4.63 -13.12 -7.90
C ALA A 178 -5.34 -12.71 -6.61
N MET A 179 -6.38 -11.87 -6.71
CA MET A 179 -7.14 -11.38 -5.57
C MET A 179 -7.86 -12.52 -4.84
N GLU A 180 -8.55 -13.42 -5.56
CA GLU A 180 -9.24 -14.57 -4.97
C GLU A 180 -8.24 -15.49 -4.25
N HIS A 181 -7.06 -15.71 -4.84
CA HIS A 181 -6.00 -16.49 -4.22
C HIS A 181 -5.55 -15.88 -2.90
N LEU A 182 -5.22 -14.59 -2.88
CA LEU A 182 -4.78 -13.86 -1.68
C LEU A 182 -5.87 -13.81 -0.59
N VAL A 183 -7.13 -13.60 -0.97
CA VAL A 183 -8.27 -13.68 -0.02
C VAL A 183 -8.37 -15.08 0.58
N SER A 184 -8.15 -16.13 -0.21
CA SER A 184 -8.18 -17.52 0.29
C SER A 184 -7.09 -17.81 1.33
N GLN A 185 -6.00 -17.04 1.33
CA GLN A 185 -4.92 -17.09 2.33
C GLN A 185 -5.23 -16.26 3.58
N GLY A 186 -6.31 -15.47 3.57
CA GLY A 186 -6.76 -14.64 4.69
C GLY A 186 -6.00 -13.33 4.85
N VAL A 187 -5.27 -12.88 3.83
CA VAL A 187 -4.60 -11.57 3.87
C VAL A 187 -5.57 -10.45 3.53
N ALA A 188 -5.47 -9.34 4.27
CA ALA A 188 -6.26 -8.14 4.03
C ALA A 188 -5.66 -7.29 2.90
N PHE A 189 -6.43 -6.36 2.35
CA PHE A 189 -6.02 -5.47 1.27
C PHE A 189 -6.08 -4.01 1.70
N GLU A 190 -5.26 -3.19 1.12
CA GLU A 190 -5.30 -1.75 1.29
C GLU A 190 -6.26 -1.11 0.28
N ILE A 191 -7.10 -0.17 0.74
CA ILE A 191 -7.61 0.90 -0.11
C ILE A 191 -6.58 2.04 -0.02
N ASN A 192 -5.77 2.17 -1.06
CA ASN A 192 -4.71 3.18 -1.13
C ASN A 192 -5.23 4.45 -1.77
N CYS A 193 -5.06 5.57 -1.05
CA CYS A 193 -5.52 6.88 -1.48
C CYS A 193 -4.43 7.72 -2.18
N GLY A 194 -3.18 7.27 -2.20
CA GLY A 194 -2.03 8.09 -2.53
C GLY A 194 -2.07 8.73 -3.91
N ALA A 195 -2.32 7.96 -4.96
CA ALA A 195 -2.37 8.50 -6.32
C ALA A 195 -3.56 9.44 -6.52
N HIS A 196 -4.72 9.12 -5.95
CA HIS A 196 -5.92 9.98 -6.00
C HIS A 196 -5.70 11.29 -5.24
N ASN A 197 -5.18 11.21 -4.01
CA ASN A 197 -4.90 12.38 -3.18
C ASN A 197 -3.90 13.36 -3.83
N ARG A 198 -2.92 12.83 -4.59
CA ARG A 198 -1.96 13.62 -5.35
C ARG A 198 -2.50 14.10 -6.72
N GLY A 199 -3.78 13.83 -7.03
CA GLY A 199 -4.42 14.20 -8.30
C GLY A 199 -3.81 13.51 -9.54
N ARG A 200 -3.16 12.37 -9.35
CA ARG A 200 -2.47 11.63 -10.41
C ARG A 200 -3.32 10.53 -11.03
N LYS A 201 -4.35 10.07 -10.31
CA LYS A 201 -5.29 9.03 -10.74
C LYS A 201 -6.71 9.38 -10.29
N ALA A 202 -7.70 9.05 -11.12
CA ALA A 202 -9.11 9.28 -10.79
C ALA A 202 -9.67 8.23 -9.82
N GLU A 203 -9.14 7.02 -9.88
CA GLU A 203 -9.52 5.89 -9.02
C GLU A 203 -8.54 5.71 -7.84
N LEU A 204 -9.02 5.09 -6.77
CA LEU A 204 -8.20 4.55 -5.69
C LEU A 204 -7.59 3.20 -6.12
N TYR A 205 -6.62 2.69 -5.36
CA TYR A 205 -6.20 1.30 -5.47
C TYR A 205 -6.86 0.46 -4.35
N PRO A 206 -7.40 -0.71 -4.63
CA PRO A 206 -7.76 -1.17 -5.97
C PRO A 206 -8.91 -0.33 -6.54
N ARG A 207 -8.99 -0.30 -7.88
CA ARG A 207 -10.10 0.37 -8.58
C ARG A 207 -11.45 -0.21 -8.15
N ARG A 208 -12.53 0.59 -8.32
CA ARG A 208 -13.86 0.26 -7.80
C ARG A 208 -14.36 -1.15 -8.18
N SER A 209 -14.14 -1.60 -9.42
CA SER A 209 -14.61 -2.92 -9.85
C SER A 209 -13.89 -4.07 -9.14
N LEU A 210 -12.57 -3.93 -8.90
CA LEU A 210 -11.78 -4.88 -8.13
C LEU A 210 -12.13 -4.82 -6.65
N LEU A 211 -12.38 -3.63 -6.10
CA LEU A 211 -12.81 -3.47 -4.70
C LEU A 211 -14.17 -4.15 -4.45
N ALA A 212 -15.11 -4.06 -5.41
CA ALA A 212 -16.38 -4.78 -5.31
C ALA A 212 -16.17 -6.30 -5.35
N ALA A 213 -15.28 -6.79 -6.23
CA ALA A 213 -14.93 -8.21 -6.27
C ALA A 213 -14.24 -8.68 -4.98
N LEU A 214 -13.37 -7.86 -4.39
CA LEU A 214 -12.73 -8.15 -3.10
C LEU A 214 -13.78 -8.36 -2.01
N HIS A 215 -14.82 -7.52 -1.95
CA HIS A 215 -15.94 -7.70 -1.03
C HIS A 215 -16.69 -9.03 -1.31
N ASP A 216 -16.97 -9.34 -2.58
CA ASP A 216 -17.70 -10.54 -2.96
C ASP A 216 -16.92 -11.83 -2.64
N PHE A 217 -15.58 -11.78 -2.67
CA PHE A 217 -14.70 -12.86 -2.23
C PHE A 217 -14.59 -12.96 -0.69
N GLY A 218 -15.13 -11.98 0.06
CA GLY A 218 -15.07 -11.94 1.52
C GLY A 218 -13.75 -11.39 2.07
N GLY A 219 -13.04 -10.60 1.28
CA GLY A 219 -11.78 -9.95 1.71
C GLY A 219 -12.00 -8.84 2.75
N GLU A 220 -10.96 -8.53 3.48
CA GLU A 220 -10.91 -7.46 4.49
C GLU A 220 -10.08 -6.29 3.99
N ILE A 221 -10.33 -5.09 4.54
CA ILE A 221 -9.69 -3.86 4.06
C ILE A 221 -9.03 -3.05 5.18
N PHE A 222 -7.92 -2.40 4.84
CA PHE A 222 -7.38 -1.20 5.47
C PHE A 222 -7.62 0.01 4.57
N ILE A 223 -7.60 1.23 5.12
CA ILE A 223 -7.63 2.48 4.35
C ILE A 223 -6.39 3.28 4.75
N ASN A 224 -5.54 3.59 3.78
CA ASN A 224 -4.30 4.33 3.99
C ASN A 224 -4.08 5.39 2.91
N SER A 225 -3.26 6.39 3.23
CA SER A 225 -3.04 7.52 2.33
C SER A 225 -1.78 7.42 1.48
N ASP A 226 -0.87 6.50 1.79
CA ASP A 226 0.43 6.41 1.13
C ASP A 226 1.09 7.81 1.08
N ALA A 227 1.17 8.41 2.28
CA ALA A 227 1.56 9.79 2.43
C ALA A 227 3.08 9.96 2.41
N HIS A 228 3.58 10.75 1.44
CA HIS A 228 4.97 11.15 1.33
C HIS A 228 5.21 12.59 1.86
N GLN A 229 4.15 13.22 2.35
CA GLN A 229 4.19 14.57 2.94
C GLN A 229 3.03 14.78 3.91
N THR A 230 3.22 15.69 4.86
CA THR A 230 2.26 15.95 5.96
C THR A 230 0.86 16.31 5.47
N GLU A 231 0.74 17.04 4.36
CA GLU A 231 -0.51 17.49 3.77
C GLU A 231 -1.37 16.34 3.26
N CYS A 232 -0.73 15.22 2.93
CA CYS A 232 -1.38 14.04 2.37
C CYS A 232 -1.81 13.01 3.43
N LEU A 233 -1.51 13.22 4.71
CA LEU A 233 -1.60 12.18 5.75
C LEU A 233 -3.01 11.59 5.94
N ASN A 234 -4.07 12.33 5.66
CA ASN A 234 -5.46 11.86 5.68
C ASN A 234 -6.19 12.11 4.36
N GLY A 235 -5.44 12.32 3.29
CA GLY A 235 -5.99 12.69 1.99
C GLY A 235 -6.88 11.60 1.41
N SER A 236 -8.07 12.01 0.91
CA SER A 236 -9.06 11.14 0.26
C SER A 236 -9.65 10.03 1.15
N PHE A 237 -9.52 10.11 2.47
CA PHE A 237 -10.11 9.12 3.38
C PHE A 237 -11.65 9.10 3.33
N ASP A 238 -12.27 10.25 3.18
CA ASP A 238 -13.72 10.38 2.97
C ASP A 238 -14.16 9.65 1.68
N VAL A 239 -13.43 9.84 0.59
CA VAL A 239 -13.67 9.14 -0.68
C VAL A 239 -13.51 7.63 -0.52
N ALA A 240 -12.48 7.19 0.20
CA ALA A 240 -12.22 5.76 0.43
C ALA A 240 -13.32 5.11 1.28
N VAL A 241 -13.77 5.76 2.35
CA VAL A 241 -14.88 5.29 3.19
C VAL A 241 -16.17 5.18 2.37
N GLU A 242 -16.53 6.23 1.62
CA GLU A 242 -17.69 6.20 0.73
C GLU A 242 -17.59 5.05 -0.29
N ARG A 243 -16.41 4.87 -0.89
CA ARG A 243 -16.18 3.83 -1.89
C ARG A 243 -16.30 2.43 -1.29
N ALA A 244 -15.70 2.20 -0.11
CA ALA A 244 -15.81 0.95 0.61
C ALA A 244 -17.27 0.59 0.92
N MET A 245 -18.01 1.54 1.49
CA MET A 245 -19.45 1.34 1.79
C MET A 245 -20.27 1.08 0.52
N ALA A 246 -19.99 1.80 -0.57
CA ALA A 246 -20.66 1.61 -1.86
C ALA A 246 -20.36 0.25 -2.51
N CYS A 247 -19.24 -0.40 -2.14
CA CYS A 247 -18.88 -1.76 -2.56
C CYS A 247 -19.39 -2.83 -1.59
N GLY A 248 -20.05 -2.46 -0.46
CA GLY A 248 -20.66 -3.39 0.47
C GLY A 248 -19.89 -3.62 1.76
N PHE A 249 -18.67 -3.07 1.91
CA PHE A 249 -17.94 -3.18 3.16
C PHE A 249 -18.66 -2.45 4.30
N THR A 250 -18.64 -3.04 5.48
CA THR A 250 -19.23 -2.48 6.70
C THR A 250 -18.19 -2.12 7.75
N HIS A 251 -16.99 -2.65 7.63
CA HIS A 251 -15.90 -2.45 8.57
C HIS A 251 -14.58 -2.19 7.82
N VAL A 252 -13.66 -1.56 8.52
CA VAL A 252 -12.26 -1.36 8.12
C VAL A 252 -11.36 -1.85 9.27
N ASN A 253 -10.24 -2.49 8.92
CA ASN A 253 -9.24 -2.93 9.88
C ASN A 253 -8.37 -1.77 10.32
N VAL A 254 -7.98 -1.78 11.59
CA VAL A 254 -6.96 -0.90 12.19
C VAL A 254 -6.00 -1.73 13.04
N LEU A 255 -4.73 -1.30 13.09
CA LEU A 255 -3.70 -1.87 13.94
C LEU A 255 -3.56 -1.05 15.22
N ALA A 256 -3.38 -1.70 16.35
CA ALA A 256 -3.10 -1.05 17.62
C ALA A 256 -2.21 -1.92 18.51
N HIS A 257 -1.41 -1.29 19.36
CA HIS A 257 -0.73 -2.04 20.41
C HIS A 257 -1.71 -2.49 21.48
N SER A 258 -1.65 -3.78 21.80
CA SER A 258 -2.31 -4.31 22.98
C SER A 258 -1.60 -3.85 24.28
N PRO A 259 -2.24 -3.95 25.45
CA PRO A 259 -1.58 -3.67 26.72
C PRO A 259 -0.33 -4.53 26.98
N ALA A 260 -0.18 -5.66 26.28
CA ALA A 260 0.99 -6.53 26.35
C ALA A 260 2.12 -6.13 25.39
N GLY A 261 1.88 -5.12 24.52
CA GLY A 261 2.84 -4.60 23.54
C GLY A 261 2.88 -5.35 22.21
N SER A 262 1.99 -6.32 21.98
CA SER A 262 1.80 -6.92 20.64
C SER A 262 0.90 -6.05 19.78
N VAL A 263 1.13 -6.03 18.48
CA VAL A 263 0.20 -5.39 17.53
C VAL A 263 -0.96 -6.33 17.25
N GLU A 264 -2.17 -5.80 17.31
CA GLU A 264 -3.42 -6.53 17.10
C GLU A 264 -4.27 -5.82 16.03
N VAL A 265 -5.04 -6.59 15.27
CA VAL A 265 -6.01 -6.08 14.31
C VAL A 265 -7.35 -5.89 15.00
N HIS A 266 -7.94 -4.71 14.87
CA HIS A 266 -9.28 -4.38 15.32
C HIS A 266 -10.14 -3.94 14.13
N GLN A 267 -11.45 -4.06 14.24
CA GLN A 267 -12.38 -3.61 13.20
C GLN A 267 -13.18 -2.39 13.68
N LEU A 268 -13.24 -1.38 12.84
CA LEU A 268 -14.08 -0.20 13.04
C LEU A 268 -15.23 -0.22 12.04
N ALA A 269 -16.44 0.06 12.52
CA ALA A 269 -17.60 0.18 11.65
C ALA A 269 -17.49 1.46 10.80
N LEU A 270 -17.65 1.32 9.47
CA LEU A 270 -17.50 2.44 8.52
C LEU A 270 -18.58 3.50 8.68
N ASP A 271 -19.79 3.13 9.11
CA ASP A 271 -20.89 4.05 9.36
C ASP A 271 -20.69 4.95 10.60
N MET A 272 -19.66 4.68 11.39
CA MET A 272 -19.26 5.49 12.55
C MET A 272 -18.12 6.47 12.23
N LEU A 273 -17.55 6.42 11.03
CA LEU A 273 -16.44 7.28 10.59
C LEU A 273 -16.93 8.50 9.84
#